data_def82a8514b6f6c72c962f25e5a5ab36
#
_entry.id   def82a8514b6f6c72c962f25e5a5ab36
#
_cell.length_a   1.000
_cell.length_b   1.000
_cell.length_c   1.000
_cell.angle_alpha   90.00
_cell.angle_beta   90.00
_cell.angle_gamma   90.00
#
_symmetry.space_group_name_H-M   'P 1'
#
loop_
_entity.id
_entity.type
_entity.pdbx_description
1 polymer ?
#
loop_
_entity_poly.entity_id
_entity_poly.type
_entity_poly.pdbx_seq_one_letter_code
_entity_poly.pdbx_strand_id
1 'polypeptide(L)'
;MRVISGKYKGKNLIGFDIDGTRPTMDRVKESLFGIIQNNIKDSIVLDLFAGSGSLGIEALSNGAKECYFFDNNIELINIIKKNTIGMDGIHVMKSDYNNALEILKKSNIKFDIIFLDPPYKLNLINDCLDKIYNYNLLNDDGIIVCEYETENINTNYFELIKDKKYGSKYIKIYKCKI
;
A
#
# COMPACT_ATOMS: atom_id res chain seq x y z
N MET A 1 -7.36 2.90 14.76
CA MET A 1 -6.14 3.04 13.94
C MET A 1 -5.53 4.42 14.09
N ARG A 2 -4.22 4.51 14.07
CA ARG A 2 -3.50 5.78 14.22
C ARG A 2 -2.23 5.79 13.35
N VAL A 3 -1.71 6.97 13.08
CA VAL A 3 -0.39 7.15 12.49
C VAL A 3 0.67 6.87 13.54
N ILE A 4 1.63 6.00 13.22
CA ILE A 4 2.61 5.48 14.19
C ILE A 4 3.83 6.38 14.30
N SER A 5 4.27 6.97 13.19
CA SER A 5 5.52 7.74 13.12
C SER A 5 5.44 8.89 12.14
N GLY A 6 6.45 9.74 12.11
CA GLY A 6 6.60 10.84 11.17
C GLY A 6 5.81 12.10 11.55
N LYS A 7 5.60 12.94 10.55
CA LYS A 7 5.01 14.29 10.69
C LYS A 7 3.63 14.29 11.37
N TYR A 8 2.82 13.26 11.10
CA TYR A 8 1.45 13.15 11.59
C TYR A 8 1.29 12.11 12.70
N LYS A 9 2.39 11.73 13.38
CA LYS A 9 2.38 10.75 14.47
C LYS A 9 1.28 11.07 15.50
N GLY A 10 0.53 10.02 15.88
CA GLY A 10 -0.56 10.11 16.86
C GLY A 10 -1.91 10.52 16.28
N LYS A 11 -1.98 10.92 15.00
CA LYS A 11 -3.26 11.22 14.36
C LYS A 11 -4.14 9.97 14.33
N ASN A 12 -5.35 10.08 14.89
CA ASN A 12 -6.35 9.03 14.79
C ASN A 12 -6.92 8.96 13.38
N LEU A 13 -7.04 7.76 12.86
CA LEU A 13 -7.63 7.48 11.56
C LEU A 13 -8.99 6.81 11.75
N ILE A 14 -9.97 7.28 10.98
CA ILE A 14 -11.26 6.62 10.87
C ILE A 14 -11.03 5.31 10.12
N GLY A 15 -11.51 4.20 10.67
CA GLY A 15 -11.38 2.89 10.07
C GLY A 15 -12.41 1.93 10.66
N PHE A 16 -12.37 0.66 10.26
CA PHE A 16 -13.18 -0.37 10.88
C PHE A 16 -12.47 -0.83 12.16
N ASP A 17 -12.97 -0.37 13.32
CA ASP A 17 -12.49 -0.86 14.61
C ASP A 17 -13.10 -2.24 14.88
N ILE A 18 -12.27 -3.27 14.72
CA ILE A 18 -12.57 -4.59 15.26
C ILE A 18 -11.89 -4.63 16.63
N ASP A 19 -12.67 -4.76 17.69
CA ASP A 19 -12.19 -4.83 19.08
C ASP A 19 -11.07 -5.86 19.23
N GLY A 20 -9.95 -5.45 19.83
CA GLY A 20 -8.79 -6.31 20.14
C GLY A 20 -7.75 -6.48 19.02
N THR A 21 -7.98 -5.98 17.79
CA THR A 21 -7.01 -6.09 16.69
C THR A 21 -6.08 -4.88 16.56
N ARG A 22 -6.43 -3.75 17.14
CA ARG A 22 -5.73 -2.46 17.01
C ARG A 22 -4.24 -2.50 17.40
N PRO A 23 -3.84 -3.04 18.59
CA PRO A 23 -2.42 -3.11 18.96
C PRO A 23 -1.59 -4.00 18.02
N THR A 24 -2.18 -5.09 17.52
CA THR A 24 -1.51 -6.00 16.58
C THR A 24 -1.30 -5.31 15.24
N MET A 25 -2.32 -4.61 14.70
CA MET A 25 -2.22 -3.85 13.46
C MET A 25 -1.18 -2.73 13.54
N ASP A 26 -1.13 -2.00 14.65
CA ASP A 26 -0.12 -0.96 14.90
C ASP A 26 1.30 -1.54 14.89
N ARG A 27 1.53 -2.70 15.52
CA ARG A 27 2.82 -3.39 15.53
C ARG A 27 3.25 -3.86 14.14
N VAL A 28 2.34 -4.41 13.36
CA VAL A 28 2.62 -4.86 11.98
C VAL A 28 3.04 -3.65 11.13
N LYS A 29 2.30 -2.57 11.22
CA LYS A 29 2.61 -1.32 10.50
C LYS A 29 3.94 -0.73 10.94
N GLU A 30 4.22 -0.66 12.23
CA GLU A 30 5.51 -0.19 12.76
C GLU A 30 6.68 -1.04 12.24
N SER A 31 6.56 -2.37 12.29
CA SER A 31 7.56 -3.29 11.78
C SER A 31 7.78 -3.12 10.27
N LEU A 32 6.71 -3.07 9.49
CA LEU A 32 6.77 -2.87 8.04
C LEU A 32 7.50 -1.56 7.69
N PHE A 33 7.10 -0.45 8.28
CA PHE A 33 7.69 0.85 8.00
C PHE A 33 9.14 0.97 8.50
N GLY A 34 9.51 0.23 9.54
CA GLY A 34 10.90 0.06 9.93
C GLY A 34 11.75 -0.63 8.86
N ILE A 35 11.19 -1.65 8.20
CA ILE A 35 11.88 -2.38 7.11
C ILE A 35 12.07 -1.49 5.88
N ILE A 36 11.05 -0.75 5.47
CA ILE A 36 11.05 0.05 4.22
C ILE A 36 11.49 1.50 4.42
N GLN A 37 11.94 1.90 5.59
CA GLN A 37 12.23 3.29 5.94
C GLN A 37 13.12 4.03 4.92
N ASN A 38 14.09 3.33 4.34
CA ASN A 38 15.00 3.92 3.35
C ASN A 38 14.38 4.14 1.97
N ASN A 39 13.18 3.60 1.73
CA ASN A 39 12.47 3.73 0.46
C ASN A 39 11.45 4.87 0.46
N ILE A 40 11.15 5.46 1.63
CA ILE A 40 9.95 6.30 1.80
C ILE A 40 10.20 7.76 1.39
N LYS A 41 11.33 8.34 1.82
CA LYS A 41 11.59 9.77 1.60
C LYS A 41 11.51 10.15 0.12
N ASP A 42 10.72 11.17 -0.17
CA ASP A 42 10.48 11.72 -1.52
C ASP A 42 9.87 10.73 -2.52
N SER A 43 9.34 9.60 -2.04
CA SER A 43 8.74 8.54 -2.86
C SER A 43 7.36 8.91 -3.40
N ILE A 44 7.03 8.34 -4.56
CA ILE A 44 5.68 8.30 -5.12
C ILE A 44 5.10 6.93 -4.79
N VAL A 45 3.98 6.91 -4.07
CA VAL A 45 3.39 5.72 -3.48
C VAL A 45 2.05 5.38 -4.13
N LEU A 46 1.81 4.11 -4.40
CA LEU A 46 0.51 3.56 -4.79
C LEU A 46 -0.05 2.69 -3.66
N ASP A 47 -1.23 3.03 -3.20
CA ASP A 47 -2.04 2.21 -2.29
C ASP A 47 -3.27 1.70 -3.06
N LEU A 48 -3.14 0.52 -3.69
CA LEU A 48 -4.08 0.04 -4.71
C LEU A 48 -5.38 -0.51 -4.12
N PHE A 49 -5.34 -0.97 -2.87
CA PHE A 49 -6.48 -1.46 -2.09
C PHE A 49 -6.51 -0.69 -0.77
N ALA A 50 -6.75 0.62 -0.87
CA ALA A 50 -6.38 1.55 0.19
C ALA A 50 -7.21 1.41 1.48
N GLY A 51 -8.45 0.94 1.40
CA GLY A 51 -9.32 0.83 2.57
C GLY A 51 -9.51 2.19 3.25
N SER A 52 -9.09 2.31 4.50
CA SER A 52 -9.07 3.58 5.24
C SER A 52 -7.92 4.52 4.87
N GLY A 53 -6.97 4.05 4.06
CA GLY A 53 -5.77 4.78 3.67
C GLY A 53 -4.60 4.67 4.64
N SER A 54 -4.65 3.76 5.60
CA SER A 54 -3.67 3.67 6.70
C SER A 54 -2.22 3.52 6.21
N LEU A 55 -1.96 2.66 5.21
CA LEU A 55 -0.60 2.44 4.71
C LEU A 55 -0.08 3.65 3.93
N GLY A 56 -0.86 4.18 3.01
CA GLY A 56 -0.47 5.37 2.24
C GLY A 56 -0.28 6.61 3.10
N ILE A 57 -1.15 6.80 4.11
CA ILE A 57 -1.03 7.90 5.08
C ILE A 57 0.24 7.76 5.92
N GLU A 58 0.57 6.54 6.36
CA GLU A 58 1.82 6.29 7.09
C GLU A 58 3.04 6.64 6.23
N ALA A 59 3.02 6.27 4.94
CA ALA A 59 4.09 6.64 4.01
C ALA A 59 4.22 8.16 3.88
N LEU A 60 3.13 8.89 3.69
CA LEU A 60 3.13 10.35 3.64
C LEU A 60 3.66 10.98 4.94
N SER A 61 3.25 10.44 6.08
CA SER A 61 3.75 10.89 7.38
C SER A 61 5.25 10.73 7.55
N ASN A 62 5.83 9.72 6.91
CA ASN A 62 7.26 9.42 6.96
C ASN A 62 8.08 10.02 5.80
N GLY A 63 7.49 10.92 5.02
CA GLY A 63 8.22 11.71 4.04
C GLY A 63 7.99 11.34 2.58
N ALA A 64 7.03 10.48 2.26
CA ALA A 64 6.62 10.27 0.87
C ALA A 64 6.12 11.60 0.26
N LYS A 65 6.41 11.81 -1.01
CA LYS A 65 6.04 13.03 -1.73
C LYS A 65 4.57 13.04 -2.13
N GLU A 66 4.10 11.92 -2.66
CA GLU A 66 2.73 11.74 -3.15
C GLU A 66 2.25 10.33 -2.85
N CYS A 67 0.95 10.18 -2.64
CA CYS A 67 0.30 8.88 -2.56
C CYS A 67 -0.98 8.86 -3.37
N TYR A 68 -1.11 7.84 -4.20
CA TYR A 68 -2.29 7.53 -5.00
C TYR A 68 -3.08 6.44 -4.30
N PHE A 69 -4.29 6.77 -3.86
CA PHE A 69 -5.19 5.87 -3.16
C PHE A 69 -6.32 5.43 -4.08
N PHE A 70 -6.50 4.13 -4.22
CA PHE A 70 -7.64 3.54 -4.94
C PHE A 70 -8.41 2.60 -4.04
N ASP A 71 -9.72 2.63 -4.14
CA ASP A 71 -10.62 1.65 -3.56
C ASP A 71 -11.91 1.61 -4.39
N ASN A 72 -12.57 0.46 -4.43
CA ASN A 72 -13.81 0.31 -5.18
C ASN A 72 -15.06 0.72 -4.36
N ASN A 73 -14.91 0.93 -3.06
CA ASN A 73 -16.00 1.28 -2.15
C ASN A 73 -16.03 2.80 -1.90
N ILE A 74 -17.15 3.43 -2.26
CA ILE A 74 -17.33 4.88 -2.09
C ILE A 74 -17.27 5.33 -0.62
N GLU A 75 -17.71 4.50 0.31
CA GLU A 75 -17.63 4.83 1.74
C GLU A 75 -16.18 4.90 2.21
N LEU A 76 -15.34 3.96 1.76
CA LEU A 76 -13.91 3.97 2.04
C LEU A 76 -13.20 5.16 1.38
N ILE A 77 -13.56 5.51 0.16
CA ILE A 77 -13.05 6.74 -0.48
C ILE A 77 -13.37 7.99 0.35
N ASN A 78 -14.58 8.09 0.88
CA ASN A 78 -14.96 9.20 1.75
C ASN A 78 -14.19 9.19 3.08
N ILE A 79 -13.90 8.02 3.62
CA ILE A 79 -13.06 7.84 4.81
C ILE A 79 -11.63 8.31 4.53
N ILE A 80 -11.03 7.90 3.41
CA ILE A 80 -9.69 8.36 3.01
C ILE A 80 -9.64 9.87 2.91
N LYS A 81 -10.62 10.49 2.26
CA LYS A 81 -10.70 11.95 2.15
C LYS A 81 -10.76 12.64 3.51
N LYS A 82 -11.52 12.10 4.46
CA LYS A 82 -11.57 12.63 5.84
C LYS A 82 -10.23 12.45 6.57
N ASN A 83 -9.62 11.27 6.45
CA ASN A 83 -8.35 10.95 7.09
C ASN A 83 -7.18 11.80 6.57
N THR A 84 -7.28 12.31 5.35
CA THR A 84 -6.21 13.06 4.68
C THR A 84 -6.41 14.58 4.68
N ILE A 85 -7.42 15.09 5.39
CA ILE A 85 -7.65 16.54 5.51
C ILE A 85 -6.38 17.22 6.03
N GLY A 86 -5.94 18.28 5.32
CA GLY A 86 -4.76 19.06 5.69
C GLY A 86 -3.42 18.42 5.34
N MET A 87 -3.43 17.31 4.59
CA MET A 87 -2.21 16.66 4.10
C MET A 87 -1.96 17.02 2.63
N ASP A 88 -0.70 17.10 2.25
CA ASP A 88 -0.27 17.36 0.87
C ASP A 88 0.02 16.04 0.13
N GLY A 89 0.02 16.10 -1.21
CA GLY A 89 0.40 14.98 -2.07
C GLY A 89 -0.64 13.86 -2.16
N ILE A 90 -1.91 14.20 -1.96
CA ILE A 90 -3.03 13.24 -1.91
C ILE A 90 -3.72 13.15 -3.27
N HIS A 91 -3.84 11.94 -3.79
CA HIS A 91 -4.63 11.60 -4.97
C HIS A 91 -5.57 10.45 -4.62
N VAL A 92 -6.87 10.66 -4.66
CA VAL A 92 -7.88 9.66 -4.26
C VAL A 92 -8.85 9.42 -5.41
N MET A 93 -9.02 8.17 -5.80
CA MET A 93 -9.96 7.79 -6.87
C MET A 93 -10.71 6.52 -6.52
N LYS A 94 -12.03 6.55 -6.70
CA LYS A 94 -12.84 5.34 -6.67
C LYS A 94 -12.63 4.53 -7.93
N SER A 95 -12.10 3.33 -7.81
CA SER A 95 -11.90 2.40 -8.92
C SER A 95 -11.65 0.99 -8.41
N ASP A 96 -12.05 -0.02 -9.17
CA ASP A 96 -11.50 -1.36 -8.95
C ASP A 96 -10.02 -1.40 -9.39
N TYR A 97 -9.30 -2.42 -8.96
CA TYR A 97 -7.86 -2.51 -9.18
C TYR A 97 -7.49 -2.62 -10.68
N ASN A 98 -8.31 -3.31 -11.49
CA ASN A 98 -8.06 -3.45 -12.92
C ASN A 98 -8.14 -2.11 -13.63
N ASN A 99 -9.22 -1.37 -13.41
CA ASN A 99 -9.40 -0.04 -13.99
C ASN A 99 -8.35 0.94 -13.46
N ALA A 100 -8.01 0.85 -12.19
CA ALA A 100 -6.94 1.67 -11.60
C ALA A 100 -5.60 1.45 -12.32
N LEU A 101 -5.21 0.20 -12.52
CA LEU A 101 -3.96 -0.13 -13.22
C LEU A 101 -3.98 0.31 -14.69
N GLU A 102 -5.12 0.21 -15.38
CA GLU A 102 -5.28 0.74 -16.76
C GLU A 102 -5.16 2.27 -16.81
N ILE A 103 -5.75 2.98 -15.86
CA ILE A 103 -5.61 4.44 -15.74
C ILE A 103 -4.14 4.82 -15.52
N LEU A 104 -3.47 4.14 -14.62
CA LEU A 104 -2.06 4.37 -14.29
C LEU A 104 -1.12 4.07 -15.46
N LYS A 105 -1.40 3.01 -16.22
CA LYS A 105 -0.68 2.68 -17.46
C LYS A 105 -0.66 3.86 -18.44
N LYS A 106 -1.80 4.53 -18.59
CA LYS A 106 -1.95 5.67 -19.50
C LYS A 106 -1.34 6.97 -18.98
N SER A 107 -1.11 7.07 -17.67
CA SER A 107 -0.61 8.29 -17.02
C SER A 107 0.89 8.49 -17.11
N ASN A 108 1.65 7.46 -17.48
CA ASN A 108 3.12 7.42 -17.43
C ASN A 108 3.72 7.66 -16.04
N ILE A 109 2.92 7.48 -14.98
CA ILE A 109 3.41 7.59 -13.59
C ILE A 109 4.05 6.26 -13.21
N LYS A 110 5.24 6.35 -12.58
CA LYS A 110 5.92 5.21 -11.96
C LYS A 110 6.01 5.42 -10.46
N PHE A 111 5.94 4.32 -9.74
CA PHE A 111 5.92 4.31 -8.29
C PHE A 111 7.23 3.80 -7.70
N ASP A 112 7.59 4.36 -6.56
CA ASP A 112 8.72 3.90 -5.75
C ASP A 112 8.28 2.83 -4.74
N ILE A 113 7.02 2.92 -4.27
CA ILE A 113 6.42 1.95 -3.36
C ILE A 113 5.00 1.64 -3.85
N ILE A 114 4.69 0.35 -3.98
CA ILE A 114 3.33 -0.13 -4.27
C ILE A 114 2.89 -1.04 -3.13
N PHE A 115 1.79 -0.67 -2.47
CA PHE A 115 1.13 -1.52 -1.47
C PHE A 115 0.02 -2.34 -2.13
N LEU A 116 0.05 -3.65 -1.92
CA LEU A 116 -0.96 -4.61 -2.34
C LEU A 116 -1.52 -5.32 -1.11
N ASP A 117 -2.65 -4.86 -0.63
CA ASP A 117 -3.38 -5.43 0.51
C ASP A 117 -4.84 -5.72 0.11
N PRO A 118 -5.05 -6.64 -0.86
CA PRO A 118 -6.38 -6.97 -1.36
C PRO A 118 -7.18 -7.80 -0.35
N PRO A 119 -8.52 -7.91 -0.53
CA PRO A 119 -9.32 -8.88 0.20
C PRO A 119 -8.74 -10.30 0.04
N TYR A 120 -8.45 -10.97 1.15
CA TYR A 120 -7.65 -12.21 1.17
C TYR A 120 -8.23 -13.36 0.35
N LYS A 121 -9.54 -13.46 0.26
CA LYS A 121 -10.22 -14.57 -0.43
C LYS A 121 -10.21 -14.48 -1.96
N LEU A 122 -9.80 -13.33 -2.52
CA LEU A 122 -9.92 -13.08 -3.95
C LEU A 122 -8.65 -13.45 -4.75
N ASN A 123 -7.53 -13.73 -4.10
CA ASN A 123 -6.28 -14.13 -4.73
C ASN A 123 -5.83 -13.20 -5.86
N LEU A 124 -5.80 -11.88 -5.60
CA LEU A 124 -5.57 -10.86 -6.64
C LEU A 124 -4.10 -10.46 -6.81
N ILE A 125 -3.21 -10.86 -5.91
CA ILE A 125 -1.83 -10.36 -5.89
C ILE A 125 -1.06 -10.77 -7.14
N ASN A 126 -1.19 -12.03 -7.57
CA ASN A 126 -0.48 -12.50 -8.77
C ASN A 126 -0.89 -11.71 -10.02
N ASP A 127 -2.18 -11.45 -10.21
CA ASP A 127 -2.67 -10.63 -11.32
C ASP A 127 -2.16 -9.18 -11.25
N CYS A 128 -2.12 -8.61 -10.06
CA CYS A 128 -1.54 -7.28 -9.84
C CYS A 128 -0.05 -7.25 -10.21
N LEU A 129 0.73 -8.24 -9.77
CA LEU A 129 2.16 -8.30 -10.06
C LEU A 129 2.43 -8.39 -11.56
N ASP A 130 1.68 -9.23 -12.29
CA ASP A 130 1.78 -9.35 -13.74
C ASP A 130 1.48 -8.01 -14.45
N LYS A 131 0.43 -7.33 -14.04
CA LYS A 131 0.04 -6.02 -14.61
C LYS A 131 1.02 -4.92 -14.25
N ILE A 132 1.51 -4.86 -13.02
CA ILE A 132 2.53 -3.89 -12.61
C ILE A 132 3.77 -4.02 -13.48
N TYR A 133 4.22 -5.25 -13.74
CA TYR A 133 5.35 -5.51 -14.62
C TYR A 133 5.05 -5.11 -16.08
N ASN A 134 3.97 -5.64 -16.65
CA ASN A 134 3.62 -5.43 -18.05
C ASN A 134 3.31 -3.95 -18.37
N TYR A 135 2.80 -3.21 -17.40
CA TYR A 135 2.48 -1.78 -17.55
C TYR A 135 3.64 -0.87 -17.13
N ASN A 136 4.75 -1.44 -16.69
CA ASN A 136 5.96 -0.73 -16.28
C ASN A 136 5.69 0.35 -15.22
N LEU A 137 4.97 -0.02 -14.17
CA LEU A 137 4.50 0.90 -13.15
C LEU A 137 5.48 1.10 -11.98
N LEU A 138 6.49 0.24 -11.84
CA LEU A 138 7.46 0.32 -10.75
C LEU A 138 8.77 0.93 -11.23
N ASN A 139 9.31 1.90 -10.48
CA ASN A 139 10.65 2.43 -10.69
C ASN A 139 11.71 1.33 -10.46
N ASP A 140 12.90 1.48 -11.06
CA ASP A 140 13.95 0.45 -11.02
C ASP A 140 14.38 0.10 -9.60
N ASP A 141 14.46 1.07 -8.70
CA ASP A 141 14.76 0.88 -7.27
C ASP A 141 13.49 0.75 -6.40
N GLY A 142 12.33 0.64 -7.04
CA GLY A 142 11.06 0.55 -6.36
C GLY A 142 10.82 -0.80 -5.69
N ILE A 143 9.88 -0.81 -4.74
CA ILE A 143 9.46 -1.99 -4.01
C ILE A 143 7.95 -2.21 -4.09
N ILE A 144 7.54 -3.47 -4.03
CA ILE A 144 6.15 -3.88 -3.91
C ILE A 144 5.98 -4.59 -2.57
N VAL A 145 5.05 -4.12 -1.77
CA VAL A 145 4.70 -4.70 -0.46
C VAL A 145 3.38 -5.44 -0.59
N CYS A 146 3.40 -6.75 -0.41
CA CYS A 146 2.21 -7.61 -0.48
C CYS A 146 1.83 -8.10 0.91
N GLU A 147 0.61 -7.81 1.35
CA GLU A 147 0.00 -8.40 2.55
C GLU A 147 -1.03 -9.45 2.15
N TYR A 148 -0.93 -10.65 2.71
CA TYR A 148 -1.80 -11.78 2.36
C TYR A 148 -1.94 -12.78 3.51
N GLU A 149 -2.90 -13.69 3.43
CA GLU A 149 -3.10 -14.78 4.40
C GLU A 149 -2.81 -16.15 3.80
N THR A 150 -3.44 -16.49 2.69
CA THR A 150 -3.41 -17.85 2.13
C THR A 150 -3.00 -17.92 0.66
N GLU A 151 -2.91 -16.79 -0.04
CA GLU A 151 -2.57 -16.76 -1.45
C GLU A 151 -1.16 -17.30 -1.68
N ASN A 152 -1.01 -18.17 -2.69
CA ASN A 152 0.30 -18.60 -3.16
C ASN A 152 0.83 -17.58 -4.17
N ILE A 153 1.74 -16.71 -3.73
CA ILE A 153 2.33 -15.69 -4.58
C ILE A 153 3.48 -16.30 -5.37
N ASN A 154 3.35 -16.26 -6.69
CA ASN A 154 4.36 -16.75 -7.63
C ASN A 154 4.58 -15.70 -8.73
N THR A 155 5.80 -15.20 -8.86
CA THR A 155 6.17 -14.23 -9.87
C THR A 155 7.55 -14.54 -10.45
N ASN A 156 7.66 -14.41 -11.77
CA ASN A 156 8.94 -14.51 -12.48
C ASN A 156 9.58 -13.14 -12.72
N TYR A 157 8.87 -12.05 -12.44
CA TYR A 157 9.27 -10.69 -12.80
C TYR A 157 9.97 -9.94 -11.66
N PHE A 158 9.69 -10.33 -10.43
CA PHE A 158 10.18 -9.64 -9.25
C PHE A 158 10.97 -10.58 -8.35
N GLU A 159 11.98 -10.03 -7.68
CA GLU A 159 12.80 -10.73 -6.69
C GLU A 159 12.25 -10.50 -5.29
N LEU A 160 12.03 -11.58 -4.55
CA LEU A 160 11.64 -11.51 -3.14
C LEU A 160 12.84 -11.05 -2.30
N ILE A 161 12.71 -9.93 -1.60
CA ILE A 161 13.77 -9.39 -0.73
C ILE A 161 13.44 -9.54 0.76
N LYS A 162 12.18 -9.73 1.11
CA LYS A 162 11.75 -9.95 2.50
C LYS A 162 10.49 -10.80 2.55
N ASP A 163 10.45 -11.70 3.54
CA ASP A 163 9.29 -12.52 3.84
C ASP A 163 9.13 -12.57 5.36
N LYS A 164 7.99 -12.09 5.87
CA LYS A 164 7.69 -12.06 7.30
C LYS A 164 6.28 -12.53 7.60
N LYS A 165 6.14 -13.23 8.74
CA LYS A 165 4.86 -13.68 9.26
C LYS A 165 4.47 -12.89 10.51
N TYR A 166 3.21 -12.46 10.56
CA TYR A 166 2.61 -11.74 11.69
C TYR A 166 1.27 -12.41 12.03
N GLY A 167 1.29 -13.39 12.96
CA GLY A 167 0.09 -14.18 13.27
C GLY A 167 -0.39 -14.97 12.05
N SER A 168 -1.61 -14.72 11.58
CA SER A 168 -2.19 -15.32 10.36
C SER A 168 -1.81 -14.57 9.08
N LYS A 169 -1.18 -13.40 9.19
CA LYS A 169 -0.83 -12.55 8.06
C LYS A 169 0.63 -12.72 7.66
N TYR A 170 0.87 -12.56 6.36
CA TYR A 170 2.22 -12.58 5.79
C TYR A 170 2.47 -11.28 5.04
N ILE A 171 3.70 -10.80 5.09
CA ILE A 171 4.17 -9.68 4.27
C ILE A 171 5.36 -10.16 3.44
N LYS A 172 5.24 -10.02 2.13
CA LYS A 172 6.36 -10.19 1.19
C LYS A 172 6.69 -8.86 0.54
N ILE A 173 7.98 -8.58 0.42
CA ILE A 173 8.47 -7.39 -0.27
C ILE A 173 9.30 -7.84 -1.46
N TYR A 174 8.96 -7.28 -2.61
CA TYR A 174 9.59 -7.56 -3.89
C TYR A 174 10.26 -6.30 -4.45
N LYS A 175 11.28 -6.51 -5.27
CA LYS A 175 11.90 -5.47 -6.13
C LYS A 175 12.01 -5.99 -7.57
N CYS A 176 12.32 -5.11 -8.51
CA CYS A 176 12.62 -5.53 -9.87
C CYS A 176 13.82 -6.48 -9.88
N LYS A 177 13.78 -7.51 -10.74
CA LYS A 177 14.96 -8.32 -11.07
C LYS A 177 15.94 -7.46 -11.88
N ILE A 178 17.19 -7.53 -11.50
CA ILE A 178 18.29 -6.90 -12.24
C ILE A 178 18.70 -7.80 -13.39
#